data_9b2de845e7471ddeeff9d3848a9842b7
#
_entry.id   9b2de845e7471ddeeff9d3848a9842b7
#
_cell.length_a   1.000
_cell.length_b   1.000
_cell.length_c   1.000
_cell.angle_alpha   90.00
_cell.angle_beta   90.00
_cell.angle_gamma   90.00
#
_symmetry.space_group_name_H-M   'P 1'
#
loop_
_entity.id
_entity.type
_entity.pdbx_description
1 polymer ?
#
loop_
_entity_poly.entity_id
_entity_poly.type
_entity_poly.pdbx_seq_one_letter_code
_entity_poly.pdbx_strand_id
1 'polypeptide(L)'
;MVKVVIVNGRPGCGKTTFEQICQDICFPFTSHIGFSPDHSLAISLCSTVDFVKHIATLCGWDGTKSLENRRFLSDLKGLLTTWNDVPFKKIQERVEALMFDRKIDWILFVDCREPAEIQKLKERLNATTVLIRREEVEYDEVSNHSDADVFYYDYDLTIFNNSDIIHLEDEARKFIEYMKKEEVPHYVNAD
;
A
#
# COMPACT_ATOMS: atom_id res chain seq x y z
N MET A 1 13.09 -10.79 -6.23
CA MET A 1 11.76 -11.28 -5.72
C MET A 1 10.85 -10.08 -5.48
N VAL A 2 9.52 -10.22 -5.62
CA VAL A 2 8.57 -9.14 -5.28
C VAL A 2 7.57 -9.67 -4.25
N LYS A 3 7.51 -9.03 -3.08
CA LYS A 3 6.51 -9.26 -2.03
C LYS A 3 5.51 -8.13 -2.07
N VAL A 4 4.23 -8.45 -2.21
CA VAL A 4 3.15 -7.45 -2.27
C VAL A 4 2.53 -7.33 -0.89
N VAL A 5 2.38 -6.11 -0.41
CA VAL A 5 1.79 -5.79 0.89
C VAL A 5 0.63 -4.83 0.69
N ILE A 6 -0.57 -5.26 1.03
CA ILE A 6 -1.76 -4.42 0.95
C ILE A 6 -1.91 -3.69 2.28
N VAL A 7 -1.89 -2.36 2.25
CA VAL A 7 -1.99 -1.53 3.45
C VAL A 7 -3.36 -0.86 3.52
N ASN A 8 -4.00 -1.01 4.67
CA ASN A 8 -5.24 -0.31 4.98
C ASN A 8 -5.18 0.33 6.39
N GLY A 9 -6.16 1.14 6.69
CA GLY A 9 -6.31 1.83 7.97
C GLY A 9 -7.07 3.14 7.79
N ARG A 10 -7.65 3.65 8.85
CA ARG A 10 -8.43 4.90 8.82
C ARG A 10 -7.60 6.10 8.39
N PRO A 11 -8.23 7.17 7.87
CA PRO A 11 -7.56 8.45 7.67
C PRO A 11 -6.86 8.90 8.95
N GLY A 12 -5.61 9.39 8.83
CA GLY A 12 -4.84 9.88 9.99
C GLY A 12 -4.19 8.79 10.87
N CYS A 13 -4.42 7.51 10.63
CA CYS A 13 -3.80 6.43 11.44
C CYS A 13 -2.28 6.27 11.24
N GLY A 14 -1.67 6.97 10.27
CA GLY A 14 -0.22 6.95 10.06
C GLY A 14 0.30 6.01 8.96
N LYS A 15 -0.55 5.55 8.04
CA LYS A 15 -0.14 4.68 6.90
C LYS A 15 1.06 5.24 6.16
N THR A 16 0.93 6.44 5.60
CA THR A 16 1.99 7.08 4.80
C THR A 16 3.27 7.28 5.62
N THR A 17 3.15 7.59 6.91
CA THR A 17 4.30 7.72 7.81
C THR A 17 5.01 6.37 7.98
N PHE A 18 4.26 5.30 8.23
CA PHE A 18 4.80 3.95 8.34
C PHE A 18 5.51 3.51 7.07
N GLU A 19 4.88 3.70 5.91
CA GLU A 19 5.44 3.37 4.60
C GLU A 19 6.73 4.14 4.32
N GLN A 20 6.76 5.43 4.65
CA GLN A 20 7.96 6.25 4.50
C GLN A 20 9.09 5.77 5.41
N ILE A 21 8.80 5.47 6.67
CA ILE A 21 9.78 4.89 7.60
C ILE A 21 10.35 3.57 7.05
N CYS A 22 9.50 2.70 6.53
CA CYS A 22 9.96 1.47 5.90
C CYS A 22 10.89 1.73 4.71
N GLN A 23 10.57 2.72 3.87
CA GLN A 23 11.45 3.14 2.76
C GLN A 23 12.80 3.66 3.29
N ASP A 24 12.78 4.50 4.31
CA ASP A 24 14.00 5.09 4.88
C ASP A 24 14.88 4.02 5.56
N ILE A 25 14.31 2.98 6.13
CA ILE A 25 15.04 1.83 6.68
C ILE A 25 15.73 1.03 5.56
N CYS A 26 15.03 0.80 4.45
CA CYS A 26 15.57 0.02 3.34
C CYS A 26 16.55 0.84 2.46
N PHE A 27 16.38 2.15 2.41
CA PHE A 27 17.20 3.06 1.61
C PHE A 27 17.55 4.32 2.39
N PRO A 28 18.46 4.26 3.37
CA PRO A 28 18.81 5.42 4.19
C PRO A 28 19.40 6.53 3.31
N PHE A 29 18.71 7.65 3.24
CA PHE A 29 19.06 8.84 2.43
C PHE A 29 20.37 9.54 2.88
N THR A 30 20.97 9.10 3.99
CA THR A 30 22.09 9.78 4.66
C THR A 30 23.46 9.14 4.44
N SER A 31 23.64 8.26 3.46
CA SER A 31 24.96 7.71 3.19
C SER A 31 25.83 8.66 2.36
N HIS A 32 26.28 9.75 2.97
CA HIS A 32 27.44 10.51 2.44
C HIS A 32 28.77 9.75 2.59
N ILE A 33 28.78 8.56 3.16
CA ILE A 33 30.01 7.77 3.35
C ILE A 33 29.69 6.28 3.09
N GLY A 34 30.04 5.84 1.89
CA GLY A 34 30.24 4.44 1.57
C GLY A 34 28.95 3.65 1.27
N PHE A 35 28.84 3.23 0.02
CA PHE A 35 27.95 2.16 -0.39
C PHE A 35 28.15 0.96 0.53
N SER A 36 27.16 0.63 1.36
CA SER A 36 27.07 -0.68 1.95
C SER A 36 26.53 -1.63 0.87
N PRO A 37 27.23 -2.71 0.53
CA PRO A 37 26.83 -3.61 -0.56
C PRO A 37 25.60 -4.49 -0.27
N ASP A 38 24.91 -4.26 0.82
CA ASP A 38 23.82 -5.10 1.31
C ASP A 38 22.42 -4.53 1.07
N HIS A 39 22.27 -3.64 0.06
CA HIS A 39 20.97 -3.11 -0.33
C HIS A 39 20.28 -4.04 -1.35
N SER A 40 19.95 -5.25 -0.90
CA SER A 40 19.18 -6.18 -1.73
C SER A 40 17.68 -5.95 -1.63
N LEU A 41 17.21 -5.08 -0.74
CA LEU A 41 15.78 -4.84 -0.51
C LEU A 41 15.41 -3.38 -0.75
N ALA A 42 14.38 -3.15 -1.57
CA ALA A 42 13.84 -1.83 -1.85
C ALA A 42 12.30 -1.81 -1.71
N ILE A 43 11.75 -0.63 -1.47
CA ILE A 43 10.31 -0.44 -1.31
C ILE A 43 9.76 0.44 -2.42
N SER A 44 8.67 -0.01 -3.03
CA SER A 44 7.85 0.76 -3.97
C SER A 44 6.47 0.98 -3.37
N LEU A 45 5.90 2.16 -3.58
CA LEU A 45 4.57 2.52 -3.12
C LEU A 45 3.64 2.71 -4.31
N CYS A 46 2.40 2.29 -4.20
CA CYS A 46 1.33 2.61 -5.14
C CYS A 46 -0.04 2.49 -4.46
N SER A 47 -1.07 2.93 -5.16
CA SER A 47 -2.45 2.81 -4.69
C SER A 47 -3.34 2.34 -5.83
N THR A 48 -4.40 1.60 -5.50
CA THR A 48 -5.42 1.18 -6.48
C THR A 48 -6.14 2.36 -7.16
N VAL A 49 -5.99 3.57 -6.61
CA VAL A 49 -6.58 4.80 -7.17
C VAL A 49 -5.58 5.69 -7.94
N ASP A 50 -4.30 5.35 -8.00
CA ASP A 50 -3.31 6.23 -8.65
C ASP A 50 -3.58 6.41 -10.14
N PHE A 51 -3.86 5.32 -10.86
CA PHE A 51 -4.21 5.40 -12.27
C PHE A 51 -5.56 6.10 -12.50
N VAL A 52 -6.52 5.90 -11.59
CA VAL A 52 -7.82 6.60 -11.62
C VAL A 52 -7.61 8.11 -11.50
N LYS A 53 -6.77 8.55 -10.55
CA LYS A 53 -6.42 9.97 -10.38
C LYS A 53 -5.70 10.53 -11.62
N HIS A 54 -4.81 9.73 -12.22
CA HIS A 54 -4.15 10.13 -13.46
C HIS A 54 -5.18 10.41 -14.59
N ILE A 55 -6.12 9.49 -14.82
CA ILE A 55 -7.20 9.69 -15.80
C ILE A 55 -8.05 10.90 -15.42
N ALA A 56 -8.43 11.05 -14.15
CA ALA A 56 -9.21 12.18 -13.66
C ALA A 56 -8.51 13.53 -13.95
N THR A 57 -7.19 13.59 -13.74
CA THR A 57 -6.37 14.78 -14.05
C THR A 57 -6.41 15.11 -15.56
N LEU A 58 -6.33 14.10 -16.41
CA LEU A 58 -6.48 14.30 -17.87
C LEU A 58 -7.88 14.79 -18.24
N CYS A 59 -8.89 14.50 -17.44
CA CYS A 59 -10.26 15.01 -17.57
C CYS A 59 -10.48 16.38 -16.91
N GLY A 60 -9.44 17.02 -16.34
CA GLY A 60 -9.52 18.35 -15.74
C GLY A 60 -9.71 18.37 -14.23
N TRP A 61 -9.57 17.22 -13.53
CA TRP A 61 -9.57 17.22 -12.05
C TRP A 61 -8.34 17.97 -11.50
N ASP A 62 -8.61 18.88 -10.60
CA ASP A 62 -7.62 19.81 -10.02
C ASP A 62 -6.90 19.28 -8.77
N GLY A 63 -7.17 18.05 -8.36
CA GLY A 63 -6.60 17.45 -7.15
C GLY A 63 -7.36 17.79 -5.84
N THR A 64 -8.37 18.65 -5.88
CA THR A 64 -9.14 19.00 -4.68
C THR A 64 -9.98 17.84 -4.15
N LYS A 65 -10.19 17.81 -2.83
CA LYS A 65 -10.90 16.73 -2.13
C LYS A 65 -12.36 17.12 -1.79
N SER A 66 -13.03 17.91 -2.64
CA SER A 66 -14.44 18.23 -2.48
C SER A 66 -15.30 16.95 -2.50
N LEU A 67 -16.53 17.03 -1.98
CA LEU A 67 -17.46 15.89 -2.00
C LEU A 67 -17.75 15.45 -3.45
N GLU A 68 -17.94 16.41 -4.36
CA GLU A 68 -18.16 16.17 -5.78
C GLU A 68 -16.97 15.44 -6.42
N ASN A 69 -15.75 15.90 -6.19
CA ASN A 69 -14.54 15.28 -6.72
C ASN A 69 -14.31 13.86 -6.15
N ARG A 70 -14.62 13.63 -4.87
CA ARG A 70 -14.56 12.27 -4.29
C ARG A 70 -15.56 11.34 -4.97
N ARG A 71 -16.79 11.82 -5.24
CA ARG A 71 -17.81 11.05 -5.95
C ARG A 71 -17.35 10.75 -7.38
N PHE A 72 -16.86 11.75 -8.09
CA PHE A 72 -16.33 11.58 -9.44
C PHE A 72 -15.22 10.52 -9.51
N LEU A 73 -14.25 10.56 -8.59
CA LEU A 73 -13.18 9.55 -8.53
C LEU A 73 -13.71 8.14 -8.21
N SER A 74 -14.71 8.05 -7.34
CA SER A 74 -15.37 6.77 -7.00
C SER A 74 -16.09 6.18 -8.20
N ASP A 75 -16.88 7.00 -8.90
CA ASP A 75 -17.65 6.58 -10.07
C ASP A 75 -16.71 6.18 -11.23
N LEU A 76 -15.63 6.96 -11.46
CA LEU A 76 -14.61 6.65 -12.45
C LEU A 76 -13.89 5.34 -12.13
N LYS A 77 -13.52 5.11 -10.87
CA LYS A 77 -12.92 3.85 -10.42
C LYS A 77 -13.87 2.68 -10.69
N GLY A 78 -15.15 2.82 -10.31
CA GLY A 78 -16.17 1.80 -10.55
C GLY A 78 -16.31 1.46 -12.04
N LEU A 79 -16.36 2.48 -12.91
CA LEU A 79 -16.44 2.29 -14.35
C LEU A 79 -15.23 1.54 -14.91
N LEU A 80 -14.02 1.96 -14.54
CA LEU A 80 -12.77 1.33 -14.98
C LEU A 80 -12.62 -0.11 -14.47
N THR A 81 -13.11 -0.37 -13.28
CA THR A 81 -13.13 -1.73 -12.70
C THR A 81 -14.10 -2.63 -13.45
N THR A 82 -15.33 -2.15 -13.70
CA THR A 82 -16.35 -2.94 -14.37
C THR A 82 -15.99 -3.21 -15.84
N TRP A 83 -15.38 -2.23 -16.51
CA TRP A 83 -15.06 -2.40 -17.93
C TRP A 83 -13.95 -3.42 -18.18
N ASN A 84 -12.84 -3.30 -17.50
CA ASN A 84 -11.67 -4.16 -17.80
C ASN A 84 -10.75 -4.37 -16.60
N ASP A 85 -11.27 -4.20 -15.38
CA ASP A 85 -10.49 -4.36 -14.16
C ASP A 85 -9.18 -3.54 -14.14
N VAL A 86 -9.26 -2.34 -14.69
CA VAL A 86 -8.07 -1.49 -14.92
C VAL A 86 -7.27 -1.22 -13.65
N PRO A 87 -7.87 -0.89 -12.48
CA PRO A 87 -7.12 -0.66 -11.26
C PRO A 87 -6.24 -1.87 -10.88
N PHE A 88 -6.79 -3.09 -10.91
CA PHE A 88 -6.03 -4.31 -10.63
C PHE A 88 -4.90 -4.53 -11.63
N LYS A 89 -5.18 -4.41 -12.94
CA LYS A 89 -4.17 -4.60 -13.99
C LYS A 89 -2.99 -3.63 -13.84
N LYS A 90 -3.25 -2.39 -13.40
CA LYS A 90 -2.17 -1.42 -13.17
C LYS A 90 -1.28 -1.80 -11.98
N ILE A 91 -1.82 -2.39 -10.94
CA ILE A 91 -1.02 -2.97 -9.86
C ILE A 91 -0.21 -4.16 -10.38
N GLN A 92 -0.84 -5.06 -11.13
CA GLN A 92 -0.15 -6.22 -11.73
C GLN A 92 1.00 -5.78 -12.64
N GLU A 93 0.79 -4.83 -13.55
CA GLU A 93 1.85 -4.26 -14.40
C GLU A 93 3.00 -3.68 -13.56
N ARG A 94 2.70 -3.07 -12.40
CA ARG A 94 3.73 -2.56 -11.48
C ARG A 94 4.55 -3.69 -10.88
N VAL A 95 3.90 -4.77 -10.42
CA VAL A 95 4.57 -5.96 -9.89
C VAL A 95 5.51 -6.56 -10.96
N GLU A 96 4.99 -6.77 -12.17
CA GLU A 96 5.75 -7.31 -13.29
C GLU A 96 6.96 -6.44 -13.63
N ALA A 97 6.78 -5.11 -13.65
CA ALA A 97 7.89 -4.18 -13.88
C ALA A 97 9.00 -4.30 -12.81
N LEU A 98 8.64 -4.47 -11.54
CA LEU A 98 9.61 -4.66 -10.46
C LEU A 98 10.34 -6.02 -10.57
N MET A 99 9.70 -7.05 -11.11
CA MET A 99 10.33 -8.35 -11.32
C MET A 99 11.45 -8.36 -12.36
N PHE A 100 11.49 -7.38 -13.27
CA PHE A 100 12.59 -7.26 -14.24
C PHE A 100 13.92 -6.91 -13.58
N ASP A 101 13.90 -6.24 -12.44
CA ASP A 101 15.11 -5.98 -11.66
C ASP A 101 15.44 -7.16 -10.75
N ARG A 102 16.17 -8.14 -11.30
CA ARG A 102 16.54 -9.36 -10.58
C ARG A 102 17.62 -9.17 -9.51
N LYS A 103 18.18 -7.97 -9.39
CA LYS A 103 19.24 -7.67 -8.42
C LYS A 103 18.69 -7.20 -7.08
N ILE A 104 17.46 -6.76 -7.07
CA ILE A 104 16.81 -6.17 -5.90
C ILE A 104 15.59 -7.02 -5.55
N ASP A 105 15.44 -7.30 -4.27
CA ASP A 105 14.18 -7.79 -3.71
C ASP A 105 13.28 -6.59 -3.43
N TRP A 106 12.02 -6.68 -3.86
CA TRP A 106 11.07 -5.58 -3.74
C TRP A 106 9.97 -5.91 -2.74
N ILE A 107 9.63 -4.95 -1.91
CA ILE A 107 8.34 -4.88 -1.22
C ILE A 107 7.51 -3.81 -1.94
N LEU A 108 6.38 -4.21 -2.51
CA LEU A 108 5.41 -3.29 -3.10
C LEU A 108 4.28 -3.07 -2.10
N PHE A 109 4.22 -1.88 -1.51
CA PHE A 109 3.05 -1.46 -0.75
C PHE A 109 1.94 -1.00 -1.70
N VAL A 110 0.74 -1.48 -1.46
CA VAL A 110 -0.47 -1.15 -2.23
C VAL A 110 -1.52 -0.61 -1.28
N ASP A 111 -1.75 0.69 -1.31
CA ASP A 111 -2.88 1.30 -0.60
C ASP A 111 -4.21 0.83 -1.19
N CYS A 112 -5.00 0.09 -0.40
CA CYS A 112 -6.32 -0.36 -0.79
C CYS A 112 -7.28 -0.29 0.39
N ARG A 113 -8.52 0.15 0.16
CA ARG A 113 -9.51 0.36 1.23
C ARG A 113 -10.69 -0.59 1.19
N GLU A 114 -11.12 -1.00 0.00
CA GLU A 114 -12.32 -1.80 -0.19
C GLU A 114 -12.04 -3.28 0.14
N PRO A 115 -12.77 -3.91 1.10
CA PRO A 115 -12.54 -5.29 1.50
C PRO A 115 -12.55 -6.29 0.33
N ALA A 116 -13.47 -6.14 -0.61
CA ALA A 116 -13.55 -7.01 -1.79
C ALA A 116 -12.34 -6.86 -2.72
N GLU A 117 -11.81 -5.63 -2.86
CA GLU A 117 -10.61 -5.36 -3.65
C GLU A 117 -9.35 -5.88 -2.93
N ILE A 118 -9.27 -5.73 -1.60
CA ILE A 118 -8.20 -6.29 -0.77
C ILE A 118 -8.15 -7.81 -0.95
N GLN A 119 -9.28 -8.50 -0.82
CA GLN A 119 -9.36 -9.95 -1.00
C GLN A 119 -8.90 -10.39 -2.38
N LYS A 120 -9.35 -9.71 -3.42
CA LYS A 120 -8.95 -10.00 -4.79
C LYS A 120 -7.44 -9.80 -5.02
N LEU A 121 -6.88 -8.70 -4.53
CA LEU A 121 -5.44 -8.44 -4.62
C LEU A 121 -4.65 -9.49 -3.85
N LYS A 122 -5.08 -9.84 -2.62
CA LYS A 122 -4.47 -10.88 -1.80
C LYS A 122 -4.37 -12.20 -2.54
N GLU A 123 -5.49 -12.67 -3.09
CA GLU A 123 -5.55 -13.95 -3.78
C GLU A 123 -4.74 -13.97 -5.08
N ARG A 124 -4.84 -12.91 -5.88
CA ARG A 124 -4.23 -12.86 -7.21
C ARG A 124 -2.74 -12.52 -7.21
N LEU A 125 -2.30 -11.77 -6.22
CA LEU A 125 -0.90 -11.33 -6.11
C LEU A 125 -0.14 -12.07 -5.00
N ASN A 126 -0.79 -13.02 -4.32
CA ASN A 126 -0.25 -13.70 -3.14
C ASN A 126 0.28 -12.70 -2.10
N ALA A 127 -0.54 -11.69 -1.78
CA ALA A 127 -0.13 -10.55 -1.00
C ALA A 127 -0.36 -10.75 0.50
N THR A 128 0.46 -10.12 1.33
CA THR A 128 0.25 -9.98 2.77
C THR A 128 -0.61 -8.73 3.04
N THR A 129 -1.60 -8.84 3.90
CA THR A 129 -2.49 -7.72 4.25
C THR A 129 -2.12 -7.14 5.61
N VAL A 130 -2.04 -5.81 5.70
CA VAL A 130 -1.62 -5.07 6.89
C VAL A 130 -2.63 -3.99 7.24
N LEU A 131 -3.09 -3.99 8.48
CA LEU A 131 -3.90 -2.93 9.04
C LEU A 131 -3.03 -2.02 9.93
N ILE A 132 -3.01 -0.73 9.63
CA ILE A 132 -2.43 0.27 10.54
C ILE A 132 -3.56 0.83 11.42
N ARG A 133 -3.43 0.71 12.74
CA ARG A 133 -4.39 1.17 13.73
C ARG A 133 -3.85 2.29 14.58
N ARG A 134 -4.69 3.28 14.85
CA ARG A 134 -4.45 4.34 15.83
C ARG A 134 -5.75 4.62 16.56
N GLU A 135 -5.80 4.32 17.84
CA GLU A 135 -7.02 4.44 18.67
C GLU A 135 -7.60 5.85 18.65
N GLU A 136 -6.72 6.87 18.63
CA GLU A 136 -7.12 8.28 18.62
C GLU A 136 -8.05 8.65 17.45
N VAL A 137 -7.91 7.99 16.29
CA VAL A 137 -8.70 8.26 15.07
C VAL A 137 -9.76 7.18 14.79
N GLU A 138 -9.88 6.14 15.62
CA GLU A 138 -10.84 5.04 15.40
C GLU A 138 -12.28 5.46 15.59
N TYR A 139 -12.50 6.48 16.41
CA TYR A 139 -13.84 6.99 16.76
C TYR A 139 -14.21 8.26 16.00
N ASP A 140 -13.34 8.76 15.11
CA ASP A 140 -13.65 9.92 14.28
C ASP A 140 -14.83 9.62 13.35
N GLU A 141 -15.67 10.63 13.09
CA GLU A 141 -16.75 10.52 12.12
C GLU A 141 -16.21 10.13 10.74
N VAL A 142 -16.74 9.06 10.17
CA VAL A 142 -16.31 8.53 8.88
C VAL A 142 -17.15 9.17 7.81
N SER A 143 -16.52 9.96 6.97
CA SER A 143 -17.18 10.64 5.85
C SER A 143 -17.40 9.74 4.63
N ASN A 144 -17.00 8.46 4.69
CA ASN A 144 -16.89 7.59 3.52
C ASN A 144 -17.13 6.12 3.87
N HIS A 145 -17.92 5.40 3.08
CA HIS A 145 -18.26 3.99 3.31
C HIS A 145 -17.02 3.10 3.43
N SER A 146 -16.02 3.32 2.59
CA SER A 146 -14.75 2.57 2.58
C SER A 146 -13.93 2.73 3.87
N ASP A 147 -14.09 3.84 4.56
CA ASP A 147 -13.40 4.09 5.84
C ASP A 147 -14.18 3.47 7.02
N ALA A 148 -15.49 3.17 6.87
CA ALA A 148 -16.29 2.48 7.86
C ALA A 148 -15.96 0.97 7.90
N ASP A 149 -15.68 0.37 6.75
CA ASP A 149 -15.50 -1.07 6.61
C ASP A 149 -14.06 -1.55 6.86
N VAL A 150 -13.15 -0.63 7.21
CA VAL A 150 -11.72 -0.92 7.44
C VAL A 150 -11.51 -2.06 8.44
N PHE A 151 -12.34 -2.18 9.47
CA PHE A 151 -12.21 -3.19 10.52
C PHE A 151 -12.98 -4.49 10.25
N TYR A 152 -13.70 -4.59 9.15
CA TYR A 152 -14.48 -5.79 8.80
C TYR A 152 -13.69 -6.81 7.95
N TYR A 153 -12.43 -6.50 7.63
CA TYR A 153 -11.54 -7.42 6.93
C TYR A 153 -10.59 -8.11 7.92
N ASP A 154 -10.30 -9.39 7.70
CA ASP A 154 -9.35 -10.17 8.50
C ASP A 154 -7.93 -10.02 7.92
N TYR A 155 -7.16 -9.11 8.51
CA TYR A 155 -5.80 -8.81 8.07
C TYR A 155 -4.80 -9.81 8.63
N ASP A 156 -3.76 -10.14 7.84
CA ASP A 156 -2.66 -11.01 8.27
C ASP A 156 -1.84 -10.37 9.40
N LEU A 157 -1.68 -9.05 9.37
CA LEU A 157 -0.92 -8.29 10.36
C LEU A 157 -1.68 -7.03 10.79
N THR A 158 -1.53 -6.67 12.06
CA THR A 158 -1.98 -5.36 12.58
C THR A 158 -0.81 -4.65 13.23
N ILE A 159 -0.59 -3.39 12.85
CA ILE A 159 0.44 -2.51 13.40
C ILE A 159 -0.26 -1.39 14.17
N PHE A 160 0.08 -1.24 15.44
CA PHE A 160 -0.50 -0.22 16.31
C PHE A 160 0.40 1.03 16.33
N ASN A 161 -0.19 2.18 16.01
CA ASN A 161 0.45 3.49 16.03
C ASN A 161 -0.16 4.36 17.13
N ASN A 162 -0.17 3.86 18.37
CA ASN A 162 -0.77 4.52 19.53
C ASN A 162 0.25 5.32 20.36
N SER A 163 1.52 5.27 20.00
CA SER A 163 2.63 5.93 20.70
C SER A 163 3.31 6.99 19.82
N ASP A 164 4.54 7.32 20.15
CA ASP A 164 5.36 8.26 19.41
C ASP A 164 5.95 7.68 18.11
N ILE A 165 6.68 8.51 17.39
CA ILE A 165 7.31 8.14 16.12
C ILE A 165 8.39 7.07 16.31
N ILE A 166 9.07 7.05 17.46
CA ILE A 166 10.15 6.09 17.77
C ILE A 166 9.56 4.68 17.86
N HIS A 167 8.39 4.55 18.49
CA HIS A 167 7.70 3.27 18.54
C HIS A 167 7.27 2.79 17.15
N LEU A 168 6.76 3.70 16.31
CA LEU A 168 6.39 3.37 14.92
C LEU A 168 7.61 2.94 14.09
N GLU A 169 8.78 3.54 14.32
CA GLU A 169 10.05 3.10 13.72
C GLU A 169 10.44 1.69 14.15
N ASP A 170 10.26 1.34 15.43
CA ASP A 170 10.52 0.00 15.93
C ASP A 170 9.57 -1.04 15.30
N GLU A 171 8.29 -0.70 15.17
CA GLU A 171 7.32 -1.56 14.47
C GLU A 171 7.66 -1.72 12.97
N ALA A 172 8.11 -0.66 12.31
CA ALA A 172 8.57 -0.72 10.93
C ALA A 172 9.81 -1.62 10.77
N ARG A 173 10.77 -1.55 11.70
CA ARG A 173 11.95 -2.45 11.69
C ARG A 173 11.54 -3.92 11.87
N LYS A 174 10.66 -4.22 12.82
CA LYS A 174 10.12 -5.58 13.02
C LYS A 174 9.39 -6.08 11.76
N PHE A 175 8.61 -5.21 11.14
CA PHE A 175 7.91 -5.53 9.90
C PHE A 175 8.88 -5.84 8.75
N ILE A 176 9.92 -5.05 8.55
CA ILE A 176 10.94 -5.29 7.53
C ILE A 176 11.68 -6.61 7.79
N GLU A 177 12.06 -6.89 9.05
CA GLU A 177 12.67 -8.17 9.40
C GLU A 177 11.72 -9.37 9.19
N TYR A 178 10.42 -9.19 9.43
CA TYR A 178 9.42 -10.19 9.07
C TYR A 178 9.38 -10.41 7.56
N MET A 179 9.33 -9.33 6.77
CA MET A 179 9.27 -9.41 5.31
C MET A 179 10.52 -10.00 4.66
N LYS A 180 11.68 -10.01 5.32
CA LYS A 180 12.91 -10.66 4.83
C LYS A 180 12.85 -12.19 4.86
N LYS A 181 11.96 -12.80 5.65
CA LYS A 181 11.86 -14.26 5.74
C LYS A 181 11.36 -14.85 4.42
N GLU A 182 11.88 -16.02 4.03
CA GLU A 182 11.48 -16.73 2.80
C GLU A 182 10.04 -17.22 2.83
N GLU A 183 9.53 -17.50 4.03
CA GLU A 183 8.16 -18.02 4.26
C GLU A 183 7.06 -16.98 3.99
N VAL A 184 7.42 -15.69 3.90
CA VAL A 184 6.43 -14.65 3.58
C VAL A 184 6.01 -14.77 2.12
N PRO A 185 4.70 -14.75 1.82
CA PRO A 185 4.20 -14.86 0.46
C PRO A 185 4.86 -13.86 -0.50
N HIS A 186 5.11 -14.30 -1.72
CA HIS A 186 5.63 -13.44 -2.80
C HIS A 186 4.92 -13.76 -4.11
N TYR A 187 4.89 -12.79 -5.01
CA TYR A 187 4.29 -12.95 -6.31
C TYR A 187 5.12 -13.89 -7.19
N VAL A 188 4.43 -14.85 -7.80
CA VAL A 188 4.98 -15.75 -8.81
C VAL A 188 4.09 -15.63 -10.05
N ASN A 189 4.68 -15.34 -11.22
CA ASN A 189 3.90 -15.41 -12.46
C ASN A 189 3.33 -16.82 -12.61
N ALA A 190 2.01 -16.91 -12.73
CA ALA A 190 1.39 -18.09 -13.24
C ALA A 190 1.61 -18.09 -14.77
N ASP A 191 2.42 -19.03 -15.25
CA ASP A 191 2.62 -19.30 -16.68
C ASP A 191 1.31 -19.61 -17.40
#